data_f76fa4f3033e62ae8fe7cefdba393240
#
_entry.id   f76fa4f3033e62ae8fe7cefdba393240
#
_cell.length_a   1.000
_cell.length_b   1.000
_cell.length_c   1.000
_cell.angle_alpha   90.00
_cell.angle_beta   90.00
_cell.angle_gamma   90.00
#
_symmetry.space_group_name_H-M   'P 1'
#
loop_
_entity.id
_entity.type
_entity.pdbx_description
1 polymer ?
#
loop_
_entity_poly.entity_id
_entity_poly.type
_entity_poly.pdbx_seq_one_letter_code
_entity_poly.pdbx_strand_id
1 'polypeptide(L)'
;MKIRLRERATFQADKMAKIALATTVRAQLDLYCVAPGQEQKPHSHADQDKIYYVLEGRGRFRVGPDEQVVEAGEAVVARAGVEHGLVNDGAAPLVALVVVTPPPAHA
;
A
#
# COMPACT_ATOMS: atom_id res chain seq x y z
N MET A 1 -10.99 -8.81 16.71
CA MET A 1 -9.67 -9.20 16.24
C MET A 1 -8.73 -8.01 16.35
N LYS A 2 -7.58 -8.21 16.95
CA LYS A 2 -6.59 -7.15 17.13
C LYS A 2 -5.30 -7.57 16.43
N ILE A 3 -4.72 -6.64 15.65
CA ILE A 3 -3.48 -6.91 14.91
C ILE A 3 -2.44 -5.85 15.31
N ARG A 4 -1.27 -6.30 15.71
CA ARG A 4 -0.13 -5.44 16.00
C ARG A 4 0.66 -5.28 14.71
N LEU A 5 0.43 -4.15 14.05
CA LEU A 5 0.91 -3.95 12.68
C LEU A 5 2.43 -4.03 12.54
N ARG A 6 3.16 -3.40 13.44
CA ARG A 6 4.63 -3.37 13.35
C ARG A 6 5.26 -4.74 13.54
N GLU A 7 4.62 -5.61 14.32
CA GLU A 7 5.09 -6.98 14.51
C GLU A 7 4.90 -7.85 13.29
N ARG A 8 4.06 -7.41 12.36
CA ARG A 8 3.80 -8.14 11.12
C ARG A 8 4.69 -7.66 9.96
N ALA A 9 5.41 -6.56 10.14
CA ALA A 9 6.24 -6.00 9.08
C ALA A 9 7.38 -6.96 8.72
N THR A 10 7.49 -7.28 7.44
CA THR A 10 8.52 -8.18 6.90
C THR A 10 8.89 -7.67 5.51
N PHE A 11 10.19 -7.56 5.25
CA PHE A 11 10.69 -7.06 3.98
C PHE A 11 11.29 -8.18 3.17
N GLN A 12 11.21 -8.07 1.84
CA GLN A 12 11.81 -9.01 0.90
C GLN A 12 12.94 -8.30 0.16
N ALA A 13 13.96 -9.07 -0.26
CA ALA A 13 15.13 -8.50 -0.90
C ALA A 13 14.87 -8.10 -2.37
N ASP A 14 14.00 -8.83 -3.06
CA ASP A 14 13.82 -8.72 -4.52
C ASP A 14 12.63 -7.84 -4.94
N LYS A 15 11.69 -7.62 -4.07
CA LYS A 15 10.49 -6.83 -4.36
C LYS A 15 9.80 -6.41 -3.07
N MET A 16 8.89 -5.45 -3.16
CA MET A 16 8.13 -5.05 -1.98
C MET A 16 7.28 -6.22 -1.48
N ALA A 17 7.11 -6.30 -0.17
CA ALA A 17 6.29 -7.33 0.46
C ALA A 17 4.86 -6.82 0.63
N LYS A 18 3.90 -7.67 0.28
CA LYS A 18 2.47 -7.47 0.54
C LYS A 18 2.02 -8.54 1.50
N ILE A 19 1.68 -8.13 2.71
CA ILE A 19 1.29 -9.06 3.77
C ILE A 19 -0.21 -8.93 3.96
N ALA A 20 -0.94 -10.02 3.68
CA ALA A 20 -2.38 -10.06 3.93
C ALA A 20 -2.60 -10.20 5.43
N LEU A 21 -3.25 -9.22 6.05
CA LEU A 21 -3.52 -9.20 7.48
C LEU A 21 -4.88 -9.78 7.80
N ALA A 22 -5.91 -9.37 7.05
CA ALA A 22 -7.28 -9.82 7.26
C ALA A 22 -8.11 -9.60 6.00
N THR A 23 -9.09 -10.46 5.79
CA THR A 23 -10.05 -10.30 4.70
C THR A 23 -11.45 -10.53 5.26
N THR A 24 -12.35 -9.61 4.92
CA THR A 24 -13.78 -9.74 5.21
C THR A 24 -14.55 -9.77 3.89
N VAL A 25 -15.87 -9.91 3.97
CA VAL A 25 -16.72 -9.87 2.77
C VAL A 25 -16.60 -8.52 2.05
N ARG A 26 -16.28 -7.44 2.78
CA ARG A 26 -16.32 -6.07 2.26
C ARG A 26 -14.97 -5.42 2.07
N ALA A 27 -13.93 -5.94 2.69
CA ALA A 27 -12.61 -5.29 2.62
C ALA A 27 -11.48 -6.27 2.85
N GLN A 28 -10.33 -5.93 2.33
CA GLN A 28 -9.07 -6.60 2.64
C GLN A 28 -8.13 -5.59 3.27
N LEU A 29 -7.44 -6.02 4.31
CA LEU A 29 -6.44 -5.23 5.01
C LEU A 29 -5.08 -5.84 4.75
N ASP A 30 -4.18 -5.04 4.16
CA ASP A 30 -2.82 -5.47 3.84
C ASP A 30 -1.81 -4.55 4.51
N LEU A 31 -0.62 -5.09 4.70
CA LEU A 31 0.55 -4.30 5.10
C LEU A 31 1.57 -4.37 3.97
N TYR A 32 1.96 -3.21 3.45
CA TYR A 32 3.00 -3.13 2.44
C TYR A 32 4.30 -2.72 3.11
N CYS A 33 5.33 -3.52 2.88
CA CYS A 33 6.68 -3.25 3.39
C CYS A 33 7.60 -3.05 2.20
N VAL A 34 8.07 -1.82 2.03
CA VAL A 34 8.78 -1.39 0.83
C VAL A 34 10.18 -0.94 1.23
N ALA A 35 11.18 -1.74 0.88
CA ALA A 35 12.57 -1.39 1.14
C ALA A 35 13.02 -0.28 0.19
N PRO A 36 14.10 0.45 0.51
CA PRO A 36 14.63 1.47 -0.40
C PRO A 36 14.84 0.92 -1.81
N GLY A 37 14.37 1.65 -2.82
CA GLY A 37 14.46 1.28 -4.22
C GLY A 37 13.35 0.40 -4.73
N GLN A 38 12.53 -0.15 -3.86
CA GLN A 38 11.40 -0.99 -4.29
C GLN A 38 10.19 -0.15 -4.66
N GLU A 39 9.32 -0.73 -5.48
CA GLU A 39 8.15 -0.02 -6.01
C GLU A 39 6.99 -0.95 -6.24
N GLN A 40 5.81 -0.36 -6.29
CA GLN A 40 4.63 -0.95 -6.91
C GLN A 40 4.37 -0.16 -8.18
N LYS A 41 4.51 -0.81 -9.34
CA LYS A 41 4.32 -0.15 -10.63
C LYS A 41 2.89 0.35 -10.78
N PRO A 42 2.68 1.46 -11.49
CA PRO A 42 1.32 1.97 -11.71
C PRO A 42 0.42 0.92 -12.33
N HIS A 43 -0.76 0.78 -11.76
CA HIS A 43 -1.80 -0.14 -12.21
C HIS A 43 -3.16 0.41 -11.81
N SER A 44 -4.23 -0.19 -12.32
CA SER A 44 -5.58 0.22 -11.97
C SER A 44 -6.47 -1.00 -11.78
N HIS A 45 -7.49 -0.84 -10.94
CA HIS A 45 -8.53 -1.83 -10.71
C HIS A 45 -9.88 -1.15 -10.95
N ALA A 46 -10.69 -1.73 -11.83
CA ALA A 46 -11.93 -1.09 -12.28
C ALA A 46 -12.97 -0.92 -11.16
N ASP A 47 -12.97 -1.81 -10.19
CA ASP A 47 -14.05 -1.91 -9.19
C ASP A 47 -13.56 -1.92 -7.75
N GLN A 48 -12.34 -1.44 -7.50
CA GLN A 48 -11.78 -1.42 -6.15
C GLN A 48 -11.22 -0.05 -5.81
N ASP A 49 -11.58 0.44 -4.63
CA ASP A 49 -10.89 1.58 -4.03
C ASP A 49 -9.73 1.06 -3.21
N LYS A 50 -8.67 1.83 -3.16
CA LYS A 50 -7.48 1.49 -2.39
C LYS A 50 -7.05 2.67 -1.56
N ILE A 51 -6.88 2.44 -0.27
CA ILE A 51 -6.51 3.48 0.68
C ILE A 51 -5.19 3.08 1.32
N TYR A 52 -4.20 3.96 1.20
CA TYR A 52 -2.89 3.76 1.82
C TYR A 52 -2.76 4.70 3.00
N TYR A 53 -2.31 4.19 4.12
CA TYR A 53 -1.95 4.99 5.28
C TYR A 53 -0.50 4.68 5.65
N VAL A 54 0.38 5.67 5.55
CA VAL A 54 1.80 5.48 5.84
C VAL A 54 2.02 5.45 7.35
N LEU A 55 2.55 4.32 7.82
CA LEU A 55 2.85 4.10 9.22
C LEU A 55 4.28 4.50 9.57
N GLU A 56 5.21 4.29 8.64
CA GLU A 56 6.63 4.48 8.89
C GLU A 56 7.33 4.84 7.59
N GLY A 57 8.28 5.77 7.67
CA GLY A 57 9.01 6.21 6.52
C GLY A 57 8.21 7.15 5.63
N ARG A 58 8.58 7.21 4.37
CA ARG A 58 7.91 8.01 3.36
C ARG A 58 8.03 7.35 2.00
N GLY A 59 7.10 7.65 1.11
CA GLY A 59 7.13 7.16 -0.26
C GLY A 59 6.64 8.21 -1.23
N ARG A 60 6.95 8.00 -2.50
CA ARG A 60 6.40 8.82 -3.58
C ARG A 60 5.24 8.04 -4.18
N PHE A 61 4.04 8.61 -4.03
CA PHE A 61 2.81 7.98 -4.48
C PHE A 61 2.29 8.69 -5.72
N ARG A 62 1.85 7.90 -6.68
CA ARG A 62 1.20 8.40 -7.88
C ARG A 62 -0.25 7.96 -7.90
N VAL A 63 -1.17 8.91 -8.08
CA VAL A 63 -2.59 8.63 -8.23
C VAL A 63 -3.09 9.48 -9.41
N GLY A 64 -3.43 8.81 -10.53
CA GLY A 64 -3.74 9.51 -11.76
C GLY A 64 -2.57 10.39 -12.21
N PRO A 65 -2.82 11.67 -12.50
CA PRO A 65 -1.76 12.60 -12.88
C PRO A 65 -0.97 13.17 -11.71
N ASP A 66 -1.44 12.93 -10.48
CA ASP A 66 -0.82 13.52 -9.28
C ASP A 66 0.28 12.62 -8.74
N GLU A 67 1.40 13.23 -8.38
CA GLU A 67 2.51 12.54 -7.74
C GLU A 67 2.91 13.33 -6.50
N GLN A 68 2.92 12.67 -5.35
CA GLN A 68 3.16 13.32 -4.06
C GLN A 68 4.04 12.47 -3.17
N VAL A 69 4.84 13.13 -2.34
CA VAL A 69 5.54 12.48 -1.24
C VAL A 69 4.57 12.37 -0.06
N VAL A 70 4.43 11.17 0.47
CA VAL A 70 3.51 10.87 1.56
C VAL A 70 4.33 10.32 2.72
N GLU A 71 4.16 10.91 3.90
CA GLU A 71 4.93 10.59 5.09
C GLU A 71 4.08 9.88 6.14
N ALA A 72 4.74 9.35 7.15
CA ALA A 72 4.06 8.70 8.28
C ALA A 72 2.96 9.60 8.84
N GLY A 73 1.78 9.02 9.04
CA GLY A 73 0.59 9.74 9.50
C GLY A 73 -0.27 10.32 8.39
N GLU A 74 0.15 10.19 7.13
CA GLU A 74 -0.59 10.69 5.99
C GLU A 74 -1.19 9.55 5.17
N ALA A 75 -2.27 9.82 4.47
CA ALA A 75 -2.99 8.83 3.68
C ALA A 75 -3.14 9.25 2.22
N VAL A 76 -3.27 8.24 1.36
CA VAL A 76 -3.53 8.41 -0.06
C VAL A 76 -4.76 7.58 -0.42
N VAL A 77 -5.65 8.16 -1.21
CA VAL A 77 -6.85 7.46 -1.69
C VAL A 77 -6.75 7.31 -3.20
N ALA A 78 -6.76 6.07 -3.67
CA ALA A 78 -6.85 5.74 -5.09
C ALA A 78 -8.23 5.16 -5.36
N ARG A 79 -9.07 5.93 -6.04
CA ARG A 79 -10.44 5.51 -6.36
C ARG A 79 -10.43 4.46 -7.46
N ALA A 80 -11.48 3.67 -7.50
CA ALA A 80 -11.68 2.66 -8.56
C ALA A 80 -11.46 3.26 -9.94
N GLY A 81 -10.74 2.54 -10.79
CA GLY A 81 -10.44 2.95 -12.16
C GLY A 81 -9.30 3.93 -12.32
N VAL A 82 -8.78 4.49 -11.23
CA VAL A 82 -7.66 5.45 -11.31
C VAL A 82 -6.34 4.72 -11.17
N GLU A 83 -5.43 4.98 -12.11
CA GLU A 83 -4.09 4.41 -12.08
C GLU A 83 -3.32 4.90 -10.84
N HIS A 84 -2.64 3.99 -10.17
CA HIS A 84 -1.87 4.32 -8.97
C HIS A 84 -0.66 3.41 -8.79
N GLY A 85 0.32 3.93 -8.10
CA GLY A 85 1.55 3.21 -7.77
C GLY A 85 2.35 3.97 -6.74
N LEU A 86 3.46 3.37 -6.31
CA LEU A 86 4.35 4.00 -5.34
C LEU A 86 5.79 3.55 -5.54
N VAL A 87 6.72 4.34 -5.06
CA VAL A 87 8.13 4.00 -5.01
C VAL A 87 8.73 4.49 -3.69
N ASN A 88 9.60 3.67 -3.12
CA ASN A 88 10.43 4.12 -2.02
C ASN A 88 11.76 4.60 -2.61
N ASP A 89 11.86 5.89 -2.86
CA ASP A 89 13.07 6.52 -3.38
C ASP A 89 13.94 7.12 -2.26
N GLY A 90 13.61 6.83 -1.02
CA GLY A 90 14.37 7.27 0.13
C GLY A 90 15.37 6.22 0.60
N ALA A 91 16.02 6.50 1.73
CA ALA A 91 17.03 5.64 2.32
C ALA A 91 16.51 4.78 3.49
N ALA A 92 15.27 4.99 3.92
CA ALA A 92 14.67 4.28 5.05
C ALA A 92 13.53 3.40 4.59
N PRO A 93 13.17 2.35 5.37
CA PRO A 93 12.02 1.51 5.05
C PRO A 93 10.71 2.29 5.06
N LEU A 94 9.80 1.89 4.17
CA LEU A 94 8.44 2.42 4.09
C LEU A 94 7.48 1.31 4.48
N VAL A 95 6.59 1.59 5.42
CA VAL A 95 5.53 0.66 5.84
C VAL A 95 4.19 1.38 5.70
N ALA A 96 3.28 0.79 4.95
CA ALA A 96 1.95 1.34 4.73
C ALA A 96 0.87 0.31 5.02
N LEU A 97 -0.16 0.74 5.74
CA LEU A 97 -1.39 -0.03 5.90
C LEU A 97 -2.26 0.26 4.68
N VAL A 98 -2.80 -0.79 4.08
CA VAL A 98 -3.56 -0.67 2.85
C VAL A 98 -4.92 -1.33 2.99
N VAL A 99 -5.97 -0.58 2.68
CA VAL A 99 -7.34 -1.09 2.65
C VAL A 99 -7.78 -1.20 1.20
N VAL A 100 -8.25 -2.38 0.80
CA VAL A 100 -8.81 -2.62 -0.53
C VAL A 100 -10.28 -2.98 -0.34
N THR A 101 -11.17 -2.23 -0.98
CA THR A 101 -12.61 -2.45 -0.84
C THR A 101 -13.34 -2.23 -2.18
N PRO A 102 -14.16 -3.19 -2.63
CA PRO A 102 -14.31 -4.54 -2.06
C PRO A 102 -13.02 -5.35 -2.15
N PRO A 103 -12.93 -6.48 -1.46
CA PRO A 103 -11.71 -7.28 -1.53
C PRO A 103 -11.47 -7.81 -2.94
N PRO A 104 -10.20 -8.07 -3.29
CA PRO A 104 -9.89 -8.63 -4.60
C PRO A 104 -10.66 -9.94 -4.83
N ALA A 105 -11.14 -10.12 -6.06
CA ALA A 105 -11.71 -11.40 -6.44
C ALA A 105 -10.58 -12.43 -6.51
N HIS A 106 -10.81 -13.57 -5.89
CA HIS A 106 -9.88 -14.69 -5.97
C HIS A 106 -10.49 -15.79 -6.80
N ALA A 107 -9.70 -16.29 -7.69
CA ALA A 107 -10.06 -17.48 -8.43
C ALA A 107 -9.93 -18.70 -7.50
#